data_57fffb6c4d961bbe8fd8b2c621991a48
#
_entry.id   57fffb6c4d961bbe8fd8b2c621991a48
#
_cell.length_a   1.000
_cell.length_b   1.000
_cell.length_c   1.000
_cell.angle_alpha   90.00
_cell.angle_beta   90.00
_cell.angle_gamma   90.00
#
_symmetry.space_group_name_H-M   'P 1'
#
loop_
_entity.id
_entity.type
_entity.pdbx_description
1 polymer ?
#
loop_
_entity_poly.entity_id
_entity_poly.type
_entity_poly.pdbx_seq_one_letter_code
_entity_poly.pdbx_strand_id
1 'polypeptide(L)'
;MAAKEQLTAMEMIWGFMSGTTGHMGKTDFAPQKEAFGDFSSPETYFPRAVPESEGISSAKLTQMLRELAAACHTDMHHLMVLRHGNVICECNFAPYRSGIWHATYSMCKSITGMAVGFLISEGKLSLDENVYDIFEKRNGLLQKILRPNLTVEHLLTMKSGVQFNEMGVVSGNDWVDSFLNAPVKGTPGEAFEYNSMNTYLLSAIIQERTGMKMVDYLRPRLFEPLGIKKIFWESCPAGITKGGWGLFLCPEDAAKLGVMYVNGCLLYTSPSPRDISG
;
A
#
# COMPACT_ATOMS: atom_id res chain seq x y z
N MET A 1 12.58 -10.38 -24.97
CA MET A 1 12.07 -9.98 -23.63
C MET A 1 11.25 -11.09 -23.00
N ALA A 2 10.21 -11.63 -23.62
CA ALA A 2 9.37 -12.71 -23.05
C ALA A 2 10.13 -13.96 -22.56
N ALA A 3 11.16 -14.41 -23.26
CA ALA A 3 11.95 -15.58 -22.86
C ALA A 3 12.79 -15.35 -21.59
N LYS A 4 13.25 -14.10 -21.36
CA LYS A 4 14.01 -13.73 -20.17
C LYS A 4 13.10 -13.63 -18.94
N GLU A 5 11.88 -13.12 -19.11
CA GLU A 5 10.87 -13.04 -18.05
C GLU A 5 10.36 -14.42 -17.63
N GLN A 6 10.18 -15.34 -18.62
CA GLN A 6 9.80 -16.73 -18.35
C GLN A 6 10.89 -17.50 -17.60
N LEU A 7 12.18 -17.31 -17.98
CA LEU A 7 13.31 -17.91 -17.26
C LEU A 7 13.37 -17.41 -15.81
N THR A 8 13.17 -16.13 -15.59
CA THR A 8 13.20 -15.53 -14.23
C THR A 8 12.01 -16.00 -13.37
N ALA A 9 10.84 -16.18 -13.97
CA ALA A 9 9.68 -16.76 -13.28
C ALA A 9 9.93 -18.23 -12.90
N MET A 10 10.58 -19.02 -13.77
CA MET A 10 10.96 -20.41 -13.46
C MET A 10 12.02 -20.48 -12.36
N GLU A 11 13.00 -19.59 -12.34
CA GLU A 11 14.01 -19.49 -11.27
C GLU A 11 13.37 -19.11 -9.93
N MET A 12 12.37 -18.23 -9.94
CA MET A 12 11.58 -17.90 -8.75
C MET A 12 10.81 -19.11 -8.21
N ILE A 13 10.09 -19.82 -9.09
CA ILE A 13 9.34 -21.04 -8.71
C ILE A 13 10.29 -22.08 -8.14
N TRP A 14 11.46 -22.27 -8.77
CA TRP A 14 12.49 -23.18 -8.29
C TRP A 14 13.05 -22.76 -6.92
N GLY A 15 13.31 -21.46 -6.72
CA GLY A 15 13.73 -20.90 -5.43
C GLY A 15 12.73 -21.16 -4.31
N PHE A 16 11.43 -20.98 -4.59
CA PHE A 16 10.36 -21.33 -3.65
C PHE A 16 10.31 -22.83 -3.34
N MET A 17 10.40 -23.69 -4.35
CA MET A 17 10.34 -25.15 -4.17
C MET A 17 11.59 -25.72 -3.49
N SER A 18 12.76 -25.13 -3.68
CA SER A 18 14.04 -25.58 -3.11
C SER A 18 14.32 -24.98 -1.72
N GLY A 19 13.51 -24.07 -1.21
CA GLY A 19 13.74 -23.37 0.05
C GLY A 19 14.94 -22.41 0.00
N THR A 20 15.48 -22.11 -1.20
CA THR A 20 16.62 -21.21 -1.41
C THR A 20 16.19 -19.76 -1.65
N THR A 21 15.12 -19.34 -1.02
CA THR A 21 14.49 -18.01 -1.20
C THR A 21 15.32 -16.82 -0.70
N GLY A 22 16.57 -17.02 -0.30
CA GLY A 22 17.48 -15.94 0.12
C GLY A 22 17.91 -14.99 -1.00
N HIS A 23 17.73 -15.37 -2.26
CA HIS A 23 18.11 -14.56 -3.42
C HIS A 23 17.02 -14.64 -4.48
N MET A 24 16.05 -13.75 -4.42
CA MET A 24 15.08 -13.59 -5.51
C MET A 24 15.72 -12.79 -6.65
N GLY A 25 16.23 -13.49 -7.65
CA GLY A 25 16.86 -12.89 -8.81
C GLY A 25 18.23 -12.25 -8.52
N LYS A 26 18.71 -11.43 -9.45
CA LYS A 26 19.99 -10.70 -9.34
C LYS A 26 19.89 -9.47 -8.41
N THR A 27 18.86 -9.35 -7.61
CA THR A 27 18.65 -8.24 -6.67
C THR A 27 19.00 -8.72 -5.28
N ASP A 28 19.99 -8.11 -4.64
CA ASP A 28 20.30 -8.27 -3.21
C ASP A 28 19.15 -7.70 -2.36
N PHE A 29 17.98 -8.33 -2.40
CA PHE A 29 16.86 -7.95 -1.57
C PHE A 29 16.88 -8.81 -0.30
N ALA A 30 17.46 -8.27 0.76
CA ALA A 30 17.29 -8.82 2.09
C ALA A 30 16.09 -8.17 2.75
N PRO A 31 15.10 -8.95 3.26
CA PRO A 31 14.05 -8.40 4.11
C PRO A 31 14.69 -7.66 5.28
N GLN A 32 14.24 -6.43 5.55
CA GLN A 32 14.75 -5.66 6.68
C GLN A 32 14.36 -6.37 7.97
N LYS A 33 15.32 -6.91 8.71
CA LYS A 33 15.08 -7.65 9.96
C LYS A 33 14.36 -6.80 11.01
N GLU A 34 14.52 -5.49 10.97
CA GLU A 34 13.87 -4.53 11.87
C GLU A 34 12.35 -4.51 11.74
N ALA A 35 11.79 -4.92 10.59
CA ALA A 35 10.35 -5.02 10.39
C ALA A 35 9.67 -5.99 11.37
N PHE A 36 10.40 -6.98 11.83
CA PHE A 36 9.90 -8.07 12.68
C PHE A 36 10.43 -7.99 14.13
N GLY A 37 11.17 -6.91 14.48
CA GLY A 37 11.60 -6.66 15.84
C GLY A 37 10.49 -6.07 16.71
N ASP A 38 10.54 -6.30 18.00
CA ASP A 38 9.71 -5.78 19.09
C ASP A 38 8.19 -5.65 18.80
N PHE A 39 7.48 -6.74 19.04
CA PHE A 39 6.03 -6.81 19.10
C PHE A 39 5.52 -6.45 20.51
N SER A 40 5.92 -5.30 21.06
CA SER A 40 5.30 -4.81 22.31
C SER A 40 3.79 -4.71 22.12
N SER A 41 3.03 -4.98 23.19
CA SER A 41 1.56 -4.90 23.17
C SER A 41 1.08 -3.64 22.48
N PRO A 42 0.12 -3.72 21.56
CA PRO A 42 -0.38 -2.54 20.87
C PRO A 42 -1.00 -1.58 21.87
N GLU A 43 -0.74 -0.30 21.68
CA GLU A 43 -1.53 0.73 22.36
C GLU A 43 -2.98 0.60 21.86
N THR A 44 -3.93 0.43 22.77
CA THR A 44 -5.36 0.46 22.42
C THR A 44 -5.76 1.91 22.16
N TYR A 45 -6.21 2.20 20.96
CA TYR A 45 -6.62 3.55 20.55
C TYR A 45 -8.14 3.74 20.67
N PHE A 46 -8.91 2.79 20.14
CA PHE A 46 -10.37 2.87 20.17
C PHE A 46 -10.92 2.39 21.52
N PRO A 47 -11.94 3.05 22.10
CA PRO A 47 -12.68 2.50 23.22
C PRO A 47 -13.37 1.19 22.84
N ARG A 48 -13.57 0.32 23.84
CA ARG A 48 -14.29 -0.95 23.69
C ARG A 48 -15.67 -0.81 24.33
N ALA A 49 -16.69 -1.32 23.64
CA ALA A 49 -18.07 -1.30 24.13
C ALA A 49 -18.71 -2.69 24.02
N VAL A 50 -19.69 -2.95 24.87
CA VAL A 50 -20.52 -4.15 24.77
C VAL A 50 -21.37 -4.03 23.51
N PRO A 51 -21.45 -5.06 22.64
CA PRO A 51 -22.18 -4.97 21.37
C PRO A 51 -23.62 -4.52 21.51
N GLU A 52 -24.31 -4.93 22.59
CA GLU A 52 -25.71 -4.58 22.88
C GLU A 52 -25.89 -3.07 23.12
N SER A 53 -24.91 -2.40 23.73
CA SER A 53 -24.97 -0.93 23.92
C SER A 53 -24.90 -0.17 22.59
N GLU A 54 -24.37 -0.81 21.56
CA GLU A 54 -24.29 -0.28 20.19
C GLU A 54 -25.40 -0.85 19.27
N GLY A 55 -26.40 -1.53 19.83
CA GLY A 55 -27.53 -2.10 19.09
C GLY A 55 -27.18 -3.33 18.27
N ILE A 56 -26.11 -4.03 18.58
CA ILE A 56 -25.67 -5.25 17.87
C ILE A 56 -25.74 -6.43 18.87
N SER A 57 -26.23 -7.57 18.43
CA SER A 57 -26.31 -8.77 19.25
C SER A 57 -24.94 -9.46 19.33
N SER A 58 -24.41 -9.65 20.55
CA SER A 58 -23.19 -10.42 20.80
C SER A 58 -23.33 -11.87 20.37
N ALA A 59 -24.53 -12.46 20.47
CA ALA A 59 -24.81 -13.82 19.99
C ALA A 59 -24.61 -13.93 18.47
N LYS A 60 -25.06 -12.93 17.68
CA LYS A 60 -24.84 -12.91 16.23
C LYS A 60 -23.36 -12.73 15.88
N LEU A 61 -22.64 -11.86 16.59
CA LEU A 61 -21.20 -11.71 16.40
C LEU A 61 -20.45 -13.00 16.71
N THR A 62 -20.82 -13.68 17.79
CA THR A 62 -20.24 -14.98 18.16
C THR A 62 -20.51 -16.05 17.10
N GLN A 63 -21.72 -16.09 16.56
CA GLN A 63 -22.06 -16.99 15.46
C GLN A 63 -21.19 -16.68 14.22
N MET A 64 -21.09 -15.43 13.82
CA MET A 64 -20.24 -14.99 12.70
C MET A 64 -18.77 -15.42 12.91
N LEU A 65 -18.22 -15.23 14.12
CA LEU A 65 -16.83 -15.64 14.41
C LEU A 65 -16.64 -17.15 14.29
N ARG A 66 -17.64 -17.97 14.75
CA ARG A 66 -17.60 -19.42 14.60
C ARG A 66 -17.66 -19.85 13.13
N GLU A 67 -18.50 -19.21 12.34
CA GLU A 67 -18.61 -19.48 10.89
C GLU A 67 -17.31 -19.12 10.17
N LEU A 68 -16.69 -17.97 10.48
CA LEU A 68 -15.40 -17.57 9.93
C LEU A 68 -14.28 -18.55 10.33
N ALA A 69 -14.25 -19.00 11.59
CA ALA A 69 -13.25 -19.95 12.07
C ALA A 69 -13.41 -21.35 11.46
N ALA A 70 -14.63 -21.73 11.08
CA ALA A 70 -14.94 -23.00 10.44
C ALA A 70 -14.80 -22.97 8.91
N ALA A 71 -14.65 -21.80 8.30
CA ALA A 71 -14.61 -21.65 6.85
C ALA A 71 -13.28 -22.20 6.29
N CYS A 72 -13.34 -23.30 5.57
CA CYS A 72 -12.15 -23.97 5.02
C CYS A 72 -11.47 -23.24 3.84
N HIS A 73 -12.09 -22.16 3.34
CA HIS A 73 -11.58 -21.37 2.22
C HIS A 73 -11.00 -20.02 2.66
N THR A 74 -10.95 -19.73 3.96
CA THR A 74 -10.44 -18.49 4.51
C THR A 74 -9.38 -18.79 5.57
N ASP A 75 -8.27 -18.06 5.50
CA ASP A 75 -7.26 -18.02 6.55
C ASP A 75 -7.36 -16.65 7.25
N MET A 76 -8.18 -16.62 8.31
CA MET A 76 -8.43 -15.40 9.06
C MET A 76 -7.29 -15.11 10.02
N HIS A 77 -6.72 -13.92 9.97
CA HIS A 77 -5.69 -13.46 10.87
C HIS A 77 -6.26 -12.68 12.05
N HIS A 78 -7.05 -11.67 11.74
CA HIS A 78 -7.63 -10.76 12.71
C HIS A 78 -8.95 -10.20 12.20
N LEU A 79 -9.90 -10.01 13.09
CA LEU A 79 -11.15 -9.30 12.82
C LEU A 79 -11.35 -8.22 13.88
N MET A 80 -11.67 -7.01 13.44
CA MET A 80 -12.10 -5.91 14.30
C MET A 80 -13.35 -5.28 13.71
N VAL A 81 -14.39 -5.15 14.51
CA VAL A 81 -15.65 -4.49 14.14
C VAL A 81 -15.81 -3.25 15.00
N LEU A 82 -15.94 -2.10 14.35
CA LEU A 82 -16.17 -0.82 15.00
C LEU A 82 -17.57 -0.32 14.67
N ARG A 83 -18.22 0.28 15.68
CA ARG A 83 -19.49 0.99 15.52
C ARG A 83 -19.48 2.24 16.37
N HIS A 84 -19.86 3.39 15.78
CA HIS A 84 -19.86 4.71 16.43
C HIS A 84 -18.52 5.03 17.15
N GLY A 85 -17.39 4.60 16.57
CA GLY A 85 -16.06 4.81 17.15
C GLY A 85 -15.64 3.81 18.23
N ASN A 86 -16.52 2.89 18.64
CA ASN A 86 -16.24 1.86 19.64
C ASN A 86 -15.94 0.52 18.97
N VAL A 87 -14.94 -0.21 19.46
CA VAL A 87 -14.71 -1.61 19.07
C VAL A 87 -15.72 -2.48 19.82
N ILE A 88 -16.60 -3.15 19.10
CA ILE A 88 -17.64 -4.03 19.61
C ILE A 88 -17.33 -5.52 19.41
N CYS A 89 -16.32 -5.84 18.60
CA CYS A 89 -15.82 -7.18 18.41
C CYS A 89 -14.37 -7.10 17.98
N GLU A 90 -13.52 -7.88 18.64
CA GLU A 90 -12.12 -8.07 18.25
C GLU A 90 -11.75 -9.55 18.45
N CYS A 91 -11.18 -10.16 17.43
CA CYS A 91 -10.78 -11.56 17.46
C CYS A 91 -9.49 -11.78 16.70
N ASN A 92 -8.56 -12.50 17.32
CA ASN A 92 -7.37 -13.03 16.66
C ASN A 92 -7.56 -14.52 16.42
N PHE A 93 -7.24 -14.97 15.23
CA PHE A 93 -7.29 -16.39 14.87
C PHE A 93 -5.87 -16.98 14.97
N ALA A 94 -5.73 -18.10 15.69
CA ALA A 94 -4.43 -18.74 15.86
C ALA A 94 -3.80 -19.10 14.50
N PRO A 95 -2.49 -18.89 14.28
CA PRO A 95 -1.44 -18.52 15.27
C PRO A 95 -1.29 -17.01 15.52
N TYR A 96 -2.14 -16.19 14.93
CA TYR A 96 -2.05 -14.73 15.01
C TYR A 96 -2.52 -14.22 16.38
N ARG A 97 -2.02 -13.05 16.77
CA ARG A 97 -2.31 -12.37 18.04
C ARG A 97 -2.26 -10.85 17.87
N SER A 98 -2.84 -10.13 18.80
CA SER A 98 -2.75 -8.66 18.82
C SER A 98 -1.30 -8.18 18.85
N GLY A 99 -1.04 -7.05 18.18
CA GLY A 99 0.27 -6.43 18.11
C GLY A 99 1.20 -6.98 17.02
N ILE A 100 0.79 -8.03 16.30
CA ILE A 100 1.55 -8.49 15.13
C ILE A 100 1.23 -7.60 13.94
N TRP A 101 2.26 -7.24 13.21
CA TRP A 101 2.12 -6.57 11.93
C TRP A 101 1.58 -7.52 10.87
N HIS A 102 0.63 -7.03 10.10
CA HIS A 102 0.08 -7.71 8.93
C HIS A 102 0.47 -7.00 7.66
N ALA A 103 0.84 -7.76 6.63
CA ALA A 103 1.02 -7.24 5.29
C ALA A 103 -0.35 -6.77 4.76
N THR A 104 -0.44 -5.50 4.39
CA THR A 104 -1.70 -4.90 3.94
C THR A 104 -1.96 -5.12 2.45
N TYR A 105 -0.99 -5.70 1.74
CA TYR A 105 -1.06 -5.89 0.29
C TYR A 105 -1.59 -4.63 -0.41
N SER A 106 -2.57 -4.79 -1.29
CA SER A 106 -3.09 -3.70 -2.13
C SER A 106 -3.93 -2.65 -1.40
N MET A 107 -4.26 -2.84 -0.11
CA MET A 107 -4.89 -1.78 0.69
C MET A 107 -4.04 -0.50 0.70
N CYS A 108 -2.72 -0.64 0.68
CA CYS A 108 -1.81 0.51 0.68
C CYS A 108 -1.92 1.41 -0.56
N LYS A 109 -2.53 0.95 -1.65
CA LYS A 109 -2.77 1.77 -2.85
C LYS A 109 -3.65 2.98 -2.55
N SER A 110 -4.63 2.83 -1.66
CA SER A 110 -5.45 3.94 -1.19
C SER A 110 -4.61 4.99 -0.46
N ILE A 111 -3.63 4.55 0.33
CA ILE A 111 -2.71 5.45 1.05
C ILE A 111 -1.77 6.18 0.07
N THR A 112 -1.30 5.49 -0.97
CA THR A 112 -0.52 6.12 -2.05
C THR A 112 -1.36 7.16 -2.81
N GLY A 113 -2.64 6.87 -3.05
CA GLY A 113 -3.58 7.84 -3.63
C GLY A 113 -3.74 9.10 -2.76
N MET A 114 -3.82 8.95 -1.43
CA MET A 114 -3.81 10.10 -0.51
C MET A 114 -2.51 10.91 -0.58
N ALA A 115 -1.36 10.25 -0.69
CA ALA A 115 -0.07 10.94 -0.83
C ALA A 115 -0.02 11.79 -2.11
N VAL A 116 -0.58 11.28 -3.21
CA VAL A 116 -0.76 12.06 -4.45
C VAL A 116 -1.69 13.25 -4.21
N GLY A 117 -2.81 13.04 -3.51
CA GLY A 117 -3.75 14.09 -3.13
C GLY A 117 -3.09 15.22 -2.33
N PHE A 118 -2.21 14.89 -1.39
CA PHE A 118 -1.42 15.89 -0.65
C PHE A 118 -0.50 16.70 -1.59
N LEU A 119 0.20 16.05 -2.52
CA LEU A 119 1.04 16.76 -3.50
C LEU A 119 0.23 17.72 -4.39
N ILE A 120 -0.96 17.29 -4.81
CA ILE A 120 -1.85 18.13 -5.62
C ILE A 120 -2.33 19.33 -4.79
N SER A 121 -2.75 19.10 -3.54
CA SER A 121 -3.18 20.19 -2.65
C SER A 121 -2.06 21.18 -2.32
N GLU A 122 -0.80 20.74 -2.34
CA GLU A 122 0.39 21.56 -2.18
C GLU A 122 0.82 22.28 -3.49
N GLY A 123 0.09 22.07 -4.59
CA GLY A 123 0.44 22.64 -5.91
C GLY A 123 1.73 22.09 -6.53
N LYS A 124 2.16 20.89 -6.10
CA LYS A 124 3.41 20.25 -6.54
C LYS A 124 3.20 19.21 -7.64
N LEU A 125 1.97 18.85 -7.93
CA LEU A 125 1.60 17.84 -8.91
C LEU A 125 0.22 18.17 -9.48
N SER A 126 -0.03 17.79 -10.74
CA SER A 126 -1.34 17.85 -11.37
C SER A 126 -1.74 16.48 -11.94
N LEU A 127 -3.04 16.22 -12.04
CA LEU A 127 -3.57 14.94 -12.57
C LEU A 127 -3.26 14.76 -14.06
N ASP A 128 -3.24 15.86 -14.81
CA ASP A 128 -2.98 15.90 -16.25
C ASP A 128 -1.49 15.97 -16.61
N GLU A 129 -0.62 16.06 -15.60
CA GLU A 129 0.82 16.14 -15.80
C GLU A 129 1.36 14.85 -16.43
N ASN A 130 2.17 15.02 -17.50
CA ASN A 130 2.74 13.90 -18.22
C ASN A 130 3.85 13.23 -17.40
N VAL A 131 3.73 11.93 -17.20
CA VAL A 131 4.64 11.11 -16.40
C VAL A 131 6.07 11.13 -16.96
N TYR A 132 6.21 11.12 -18.28
CA TYR A 132 7.53 11.15 -18.91
C TYR A 132 8.24 12.49 -18.73
N ASP A 133 7.50 13.59 -18.60
CA ASP A 133 8.06 14.91 -18.31
C ASP A 133 8.53 15.01 -16.86
N ILE A 134 7.82 14.36 -15.92
CA ILE A 134 8.26 14.29 -14.51
C ILE A 134 9.65 13.64 -14.40
N PHE A 135 9.91 12.62 -15.22
CA PHE A 135 11.18 11.90 -15.25
C PHE A 135 12.06 12.28 -16.45
N GLU A 136 12.01 13.53 -16.92
CA GLU A 136 12.75 13.97 -18.10
C GLU A 136 14.25 13.69 -18.05
N LYS A 137 14.87 13.77 -16.85
CA LYS A 137 16.29 13.48 -16.66
C LYS A 137 16.68 12.02 -16.97
N ARG A 138 15.71 11.12 -16.95
CA ARG A 138 15.87 9.69 -17.27
C ARG A 138 15.55 9.37 -18.73
N ASN A 139 14.95 10.31 -19.45
CA ASN A 139 14.45 10.12 -20.81
C ASN A 139 15.29 10.88 -21.82
N GLY A 140 15.74 10.23 -22.89
CA GLY A 140 16.36 10.91 -24.03
C GLY A 140 15.33 11.71 -24.84
N LEU A 141 15.79 12.79 -25.50
CA LEU A 141 14.93 13.73 -26.25
C LEU A 141 14.06 13.03 -27.32
N LEU A 142 14.60 12.02 -28.00
CA LEU A 142 13.88 11.21 -29.02
C LEU A 142 12.76 10.36 -28.44
N GLN A 143 12.93 9.88 -27.20
CA GLN A 143 11.91 9.06 -26.55
C GLN A 143 10.69 9.90 -26.15
N LYS A 144 10.88 11.19 -25.86
CA LYS A 144 9.81 12.12 -25.48
C LYS A 144 8.79 12.34 -26.62
N ILE A 145 9.25 12.33 -27.89
CA ILE A 145 8.40 12.60 -29.07
C ILE A 145 7.57 11.37 -29.47
N LEU A 146 8.06 10.17 -29.18
CA LEU A 146 7.45 8.90 -29.67
C LEU A 146 6.53 8.24 -28.62
N ARG A 147 6.45 8.77 -27.39
CA ARG A 147 5.68 8.15 -26.31
C ARG A 147 4.24 8.67 -26.26
N PRO A 148 3.29 7.79 -25.88
CA PRO A 148 1.91 8.23 -25.71
C PRO A 148 1.81 9.22 -24.54
N ASN A 149 0.74 10.03 -24.53
CA ASN A 149 0.45 10.92 -23.41
C ASN A 149 -0.01 10.08 -22.20
N LEU A 150 0.92 9.76 -21.31
CA LEU A 150 0.67 9.05 -20.06
C LEU A 150 0.63 10.04 -18.91
N THR A 151 -0.52 10.20 -18.25
CA THR A 151 -0.73 11.18 -17.17
C THR A 151 -0.74 10.52 -15.78
N VAL A 152 -0.61 11.34 -14.74
CA VAL A 152 -0.77 10.93 -13.34
C VAL A 152 -2.15 10.30 -13.11
N GLU A 153 -3.21 10.85 -13.73
CA GLU A 153 -4.57 10.30 -13.66
C GLU A 153 -4.64 8.87 -14.22
N HIS A 154 -3.97 8.61 -15.33
CA HIS A 154 -3.94 7.26 -15.92
C HIS A 154 -3.28 6.23 -15.00
N LEU A 155 -2.27 6.63 -14.22
CA LEU A 155 -1.68 5.77 -13.19
C LEU A 155 -2.65 5.52 -12.03
N LEU A 156 -3.29 6.57 -11.50
CA LEU A 156 -4.26 6.48 -10.39
C LEU A 156 -5.47 5.61 -10.76
N THR A 157 -5.93 5.72 -11.99
CA THR A 157 -7.11 4.98 -12.48
C THR A 157 -6.80 3.62 -13.08
N MET A 158 -5.52 3.17 -13.01
CA MET A 158 -5.06 1.89 -13.59
C MET A 158 -5.32 1.79 -15.10
N LYS A 159 -5.18 2.91 -15.83
CA LYS A 159 -5.41 3.02 -17.27
C LYS A 159 -4.16 3.38 -18.06
N SER A 160 -2.98 3.01 -17.56
CA SER A 160 -1.71 3.33 -18.22
C SER A 160 -1.46 2.54 -19.51
N GLY A 161 -1.97 1.31 -19.58
CA GLY A 161 -1.65 0.36 -20.65
C GLY A 161 -0.21 -0.16 -20.64
N VAL A 162 0.62 0.24 -19.65
CA VAL A 162 2.04 -0.14 -19.55
C VAL A 162 2.20 -1.62 -19.24
N GLN A 163 2.97 -2.34 -20.08
CA GLN A 163 3.19 -3.78 -19.98
C GLN A 163 4.42 -4.12 -19.12
N PHE A 164 4.49 -3.52 -17.92
CA PHE A 164 5.45 -3.84 -16.87
C PHE A 164 4.70 -4.02 -15.57
N ASN A 165 4.69 -5.23 -15.04
CA ASN A 165 3.95 -5.63 -13.84
C ASN A 165 4.88 -6.22 -12.77
N GLU A 166 4.31 -6.71 -11.67
CA GLU A 166 5.07 -7.26 -10.54
C GLU A 166 6.02 -8.40 -10.93
N MET A 167 5.73 -9.15 -11.99
CA MET A 167 6.63 -10.22 -12.44
C MET A 167 7.90 -9.66 -13.09
N GLY A 168 7.84 -8.46 -13.65
CA GLY A 168 8.99 -7.81 -14.26
C GLY A 168 9.98 -7.24 -13.25
N VAL A 169 9.58 -6.99 -11.98
CA VAL A 169 10.46 -6.37 -10.97
C VAL A 169 11.65 -7.24 -10.59
N VAL A 170 11.56 -8.54 -10.78
CA VAL A 170 12.66 -9.48 -10.51
C VAL A 170 13.78 -9.40 -11.56
N SER A 171 13.56 -8.72 -12.68
CA SER A 171 14.51 -8.64 -13.80
C SER A 171 15.54 -7.51 -13.68
N GLY A 172 15.39 -6.58 -12.73
CA GLY A 172 16.29 -5.43 -12.60
C GLY A 172 16.13 -4.65 -11.31
N ASN A 173 17.08 -3.73 -11.06
CA ASN A 173 17.13 -2.92 -9.85
C ASN A 173 16.47 -1.54 -10.02
N ASP A 174 16.36 -1.02 -11.23
CA ASP A 174 15.68 0.24 -11.54
C ASP A 174 14.29 -0.02 -12.14
N TRP A 175 13.30 -0.09 -11.26
CA TRP A 175 11.92 -0.34 -11.66
C TRP A 175 11.26 0.87 -12.33
N VAL A 176 11.73 2.09 -12.04
CA VAL A 176 11.27 3.31 -12.73
C VAL A 176 11.69 3.27 -14.18
N ASP A 177 12.97 3.00 -14.45
CA ASP A 177 13.47 2.88 -15.82
C ASP A 177 12.78 1.74 -16.57
N SER A 178 12.61 0.59 -15.91
CA SER A 178 11.90 -0.56 -16.50
C SER A 178 10.45 -0.22 -16.87
N PHE A 179 9.73 0.51 -16.01
CA PHE A 179 8.37 0.96 -16.29
C PHE A 179 8.32 1.96 -17.46
N LEU A 180 9.18 2.97 -17.40
CA LEU A 180 9.22 4.04 -18.41
C LEU A 180 9.61 3.51 -19.81
N ASN A 181 10.37 2.42 -19.90
CA ASN A 181 10.80 1.81 -21.17
C ASN A 181 9.95 0.62 -21.60
N ALA A 182 8.93 0.24 -20.82
CA ALA A 182 8.04 -0.84 -21.17
C ALA A 182 7.11 -0.47 -22.35
N PRO A 183 6.69 -1.46 -23.16
CA PRO A 183 5.69 -1.24 -24.20
C PRO A 183 4.36 -0.76 -23.57
N VAL A 184 3.64 0.09 -24.29
CA VAL A 184 2.30 0.52 -23.93
C VAL A 184 1.31 -0.16 -24.89
N LYS A 185 0.30 -0.83 -24.34
CA LYS A 185 -0.78 -1.48 -25.10
C LYS A 185 -1.99 -0.55 -25.15
N GLY A 186 -2.47 -0.26 -26.32
CA GLY A 186 -3.59 0.65 -26.54
C GLY A 186 -3.23 2.11 -26.25
N THR A 187 -4.25 2.91 -26.01
CA THR A 187 -4.14 4.34 -25.65
C THR A 187 -4.28 4.51 -24.14
N PRO A 188 -3.34 5.18 -23.44
CA PRO A 188 -3.53 5.49 -22.03
C PRO A 188 -4.85 6.25 -21.79
N GLY A 189 -5.57 5.87 -20.73
CA GLY A 189 -6.88 6.43 -20.40
C GLY A 189 -8.09 5.62 -20.90
N GLU A 190 -7.94 4.76 -21.89
CA GLU A 190 -9.06 4.01 -22.48
C GLU A 190 -9.45 2.78 -21.64
N ALA A 191 -8.52 1.85 -21.43
CA ALA A 191 -8.79 0.56 -20.82
C ALA A 191 -8.25 0.45 -19.40
N PHE A 192 -9.05 -0.10 -18.48
CA PHE A 192 -8.60 -0.49 -17.16
C PHE A 192 -7.84 -1.81 -17.23
N GLU A 193 -6.63 -1.81 -16.69
CA GLU A 193 -5.83 -3.03 -16.48
C GLU A 193 -5.14 -2.92 -15.12
N TYR A 194 -5.52 -3.78 -14.16
CA TYR A 194 -4.93 -3.73 -12.82
C TYR A 194 -3.43 -4.00 -12.89
N ASN A 195 -2.64 -3.04 -12.44
CA ASN A 195 -1.18 -3.12 -12.46
C ASN A 195 -0.59 -2.34 -11.28
N SER A 196 -0.04 -3.06 -10.29
CA SER A 196 0.53 -2.44 -9.09
C SER A 196 1.73 -1.54 -9.38
N MET A 197 2.38 -1.72 -10.53
CA MET A 197 3.50 -0.85 -10.93
C MET A 197 3.05 0.57 -11.27
N ASN A 198 1.78 0.79 -11.64
CA ASN A 198 1.22 2.13 -11.72
C ASN A 198 1.31 2.86 -10.37
N THR A 199 0.93 2.18 -9.31
CA THR A 199 0.96 2.76 -7.96
C THR A 199 2.40 2.88 -7.42
N TYR A 200 3.29 1.96 -7.78
CA TYR A 200 4.72 2.11 -7.49
C TYR A 200 5.27 3.38 -8.16
N LEU A 201 4.92 3.63 -9.42
CA LEU A 201 5.39 4.82 -10.12
C LEU A 201 4.85 6.11 -9.50
N LEU A 202 3.62 6.11 -8.96
CA LEU A 202 3.10 7.25 -8.17
C LEU A 202 3.98 7.50 -6.94
N SER A 203 4.43 6.47 -6.25
CA SER A 203 5.37 6.61 -5.13
C SER A 203 6.73 7.17 -5.59
N ALA A 204 7.21 6.77 -6.75
CA ALA A 204 8.43 7.33 -7.35
C ALA A 204 8.26 8.82 -7.71
N ILE A 205 7.10 9.21 -8.24
CA ILE A 205 6.76 10.61 -8.51
C ILE A 205 6.78 11.45 -7.23
N ILE A 206 6.24 10.92 -6.13
CA ILE A 206 6.28 11.61 -4.83
C ILE A 206 7.73 11.85 -4.41
N GLN A 207 8.60 10.85 -4.53
CA GLN A 207 10.01 10.99 -4.20
C GLN A 207 10.73 11.97 -5.13
N GLU A 208 10.45 11.95 -6.43
CA GLU A 208 11.03 12.90 -7.41
C GLU A 208 10.64 14.36 -7.08
N ARG A 209 9.38 14.60 -6.70
CA ARG A 209 8.85 15.95 -6.41
C ARG A 209 9.24 16.47 -5.03
N THR A 210 9.49 15.61 -4.07
CA THR A 210 9.73 16.00 -2.67
C THR A 210 11.16 15.78 -2.20
N GLY A 211 11.93 14.93 -2.90
CA GLY A 211 13.23 14.45 -2.43
C GLY A 211 13.13 13.46 -1.25
N MET A 212 11.92 13.09 -0.83
CA MET A 212 11.65 12.24 0.33
C MET A 212 11.05 10.90 -0.11
N LYS A 213 11.35 9.80 0.59
CA LYS A 213 10.57 8.57 0.43
C LYS A 213 9.10 8.84 0.74
N MET A 214 8.19 8.20 0.00
CA MET A 214 6.76 8.41 0.22
C MET A 214 6.32 8.12 1.66
N VAL A 215 6.88 7.10 2.32
CA VAL A 215 6.57 6.79 3.72
C VAL A 215 6.97 7.94 4.65
N ASP A 216 8.11 8.58 4.42
CA ASP A 216 8.59 9.70 5.24
C ASP A 216 7.79 10.98 4.94
N TYR A 217 7.40 11.19 3.69
CA TYR A 217 6.50 12.28 3.29
C TYR A 217 5.12 12.19 3.96
N LEU A 218 4.59 10.96 4.08
CA LEU A 218 3.30 10.68 4.73
C LEU A 218 3.36 10.75 6.26
N ARG A 219 4.52 10.55 6.88
CA ARG A 219 4.65 10.48 8.33
C ARG A 219 4.01 11.67 9.03
N PRO A 220 4.41 12.93 8.80
CA PRO A 220 3.79 14.10 9.46
C PRO A 220 2.39 14.44 8.94
N ARG A 221 2.00 13.97 7.76
CA ARG A 221 0.74 14.33 7.08
C ARG A 221 -0.42 13.40 7.39
N LEU A 222 -0.11 12.13 7.61
CA LEU A 222 -1.11 11.08 7.76
C LEU A 222 -0.89 10.26 9.03
N PHE A 223 0.30 9.69 9.20
CA PHE A 223 0.52 8.69 10.22
C PHE A 223 0.60 9.29 11.63
N GLU A 224 1.35 10.36 11.82
CA GLU A 224 1.44 11.03 13.12
C GLU A 224 0.11 11.63 13.58
N PRO A 225 -0.67 12.34 12.73
CA PRO A 225 -2.00 12.81 13.10
C PRO A 225 -2.96 11.70 13.52
N LEU A 226 -2.83 10.50 12.94
CA LEU A 226 -3.60 9.31 13.31
C LEU A 226 -3.00 8.56 14.52
N GLY A 227 -1.90 9.02 15.09
CA GLY A 227 -1.20 8.32 16.15
C GLY A 227 -0.64 6.96 15.74
N ILE A 228 -0.34 6.78 14.45
CA ILE A 228 0.30 5.58 13.90
C ILE A 228 1.82 5.77 14.01
N LYS A 229 2.42 5.16 15.02
CA LYS A 229 3.83 5.35 15.34
C LYS A 229 4.73 4.30 14.68
N LYS A 230 4.24 3.06 14.57
CA LYS A 230 5.00 1.92 14.05
C LYS A 230 4.52 1.61 12.64
N ILE A 231 5.36 1.91 11.66
CA ILE A 231 5.09 1.68 10.24
C ILE A 231 6.33 1.07 9.62
N PHE A 232 6.13 0.01 8.88
CA PHE A 232 7.12 -0.50 7.97
C PHE A 232 6.53 -0.56 6.56
N TRP A 233 7.19 0.08 5.62
CA TRP A 233 6.84 0.01 4.21
C TRP A 233 8.08 -0.30 3.40
N GLU A 234 8.06 -1.44 2.75
CA GLU A 234 9.17 -1.90 1.93
C GLU A 234 9.54 -0.90 0.84
N SER A 235 10.82 -0.88 0.51
CA SER A 235 11.34 -0.14 -0.65
C SER A 235 11.82 -1.09 -1.74
N CYS A 236 11.89 -0.61 -2.98
CA CYS A 236 12.57 -1.29 -4.08
C CYS A 236 14.10 -1.22 -3.88
N PRO A 237 14.90 -1.93 -4.70
CA PRO A 237 16.36 -1.87 -4.62
C PRO A 237 16.95 -0.46 -4.75
N ALA A 238 16.28 0.44 -5.48
CA ALA A 238 16.67 1.86 -5.60
C ALA A 238 16.22 2.73 -4.41
N GLY A 239 15.66 2.14 -3.34
CA GLY A 239 15.24 2.84 -2.13
C GLY A 239 13.90 3.58 -2.22
N ILE A 240 13.13 3.40 -3.29
CA ILE A 240 11.81 4.00 -3.47
C ILE A 240 10.76 3.14 -2.76
N THR A 241 9.85 3.74 -1.98
CA THR A 241 8.76 3.02 -1.31
C THR A 241 7.87 2.29 -2.32
N LYS A 242 7.50 1.03 -2.05
CA LYS A 242 6.76 0.17 -3.00
C LYS A 242 5.30 0.58 -3.23
N GLY A 243 4.80 1.67 -2.87
CA GLY A 243 3.46 2.23 -3.10
C GLY A 243 2.28 1.27 -3.33
N GLY A 244 2.44 0.25 -4.14
CA GLY A 244 1.41 -0.72 -4.54
C GLY A 244 1.24 -1.92 -3.60
N TRP A 245 2.22 -2.20 -2.72
CA TRP A 245 2.27 -3.30 -1.75
C TRP A 245 3.39 -3.05 -0.73
N GLY A 246 3.62 -4.02 0.18
CA GLY A 246 4.76 -3.99 1.09
C GLY A 246 4.60 -3.10 2.32
N LEU A 247 3.40 -2.59 2.59
CA LEU A 247 3.08 -1.90 3.84
C LEU A 247 2.65 -2.91 4.89
N PHE A 248 3.20 -2.77 6.10
CA PHE A 248 2.86 -3.56 7.27
C PHE A 248 2.30 -2.64 8.35
N LEU A 249 1.13 -2.99 8.88
CA LEU A 249 0.45 -2.26 9.95
C LEU A 249 -0.10 -3.24 10.98
N CYS A 250 -0.21 -2.78 12.24
CA CYS A 250 -1.03 -3.45 13.22
C CYS A 250 -2.53 -3.28 12.87
N PRO A 251 -3.40 -4.24 13.23
CA PRO A 251 -4.82 -4.17 12.91
C PRO A 251 -5.50 -2.89 13.38
N GLU A 252 -5.19 -2.41 14.58
CA GLU A 252 -5.77 -1.18 15.11
C GLU A 252 -5.32 0.07 14.32
N ASP A 253 -4.07 0.10 13.83
CA ASP A 253 -3.59 1.18 12.98
C ASP A 253 -4.27 1.15 11.59
N ALA A 254 -4.53 -0.04 11.05
CA ALA A 254 -5.33 -0.18 9.84
C ALA A 254 -6.78 0.29 10.05
N ALA A 255 -7.36 0.03 11.23
CA ALA A 255 -8.70 0.50 11.59
C ALA A 255 -8.77 2.03 11.69
N LYS A 256 -7.72 2.71 12.18
CA LYS A 256 -7.65 4.19 12.18
C LYS A 256 -7.80 4.78 10.78
N LEU A 257 -7.15 4.17 9.79
CA LEU A 257 -7.31 4.58 8.39
C LEU A 257 -8.75 4.38 7.91
N GLY A 258 -9.37 3.24 8.25
CA GLY A 258 -10.77 2.98 7.91
C GLY A 258 -11.73 4.00 8.54
N VAL A 259 -11.56 4.30 9.82
CA VAL A 259 -12.38 5.29 10.53
C VAL A 259 -12.18 6.70 9.94
N MET A 260 -10.96 7.05 9.57
CA MET A 260 -10.69 8.31 8.87
C MET A 260 -11.52 8.43 7.57
N TYR A 261 -11.59 7.38 6.76
CA TYR A 261 -12.43 7.38 5.55
C TYR A 261 -13.91 7.50 5.86
N VAL A 262 -14.42 6.80 6.87
CA VAL A 262 -15.82 6.90 7.32
C VAL A 262 -16.16 8.33 7.73
N ASN A 263 -15.19 9.02 8.36
CA ASN A 263 -15.34 10.42 8.77
C ASN A 263 -15.05 11.43 7.65
N GLY A 264 -15.09 11.03 6.38
CA GLY A 264 -14.89 11.92 5.22
C GLY A 264 -13.46 12.39 5.02
N CYS A 265 -12.46 11.64 5.49
CA CYS A 265 -11.03 11.98 5.42
C CYS A 265 -10.65 13.30 6.12
N LEU A 266 -11.41 13.73 7.13
CA LEU A 266 -11.24 15.00 7.82
C LEU A 266 -10.11 14.94 8.87
N LEU A 267 -8.85 14.82 8.42
CA LEU A 267 -7.68 14.89 9.31
C LEU A 267 -7.45 16.27 9.93
N TYR A 268 -7.92 17.33 9.25
CA TYR A 268 -7.63 18.73 9.62
C TYR A 268 -8.79 19.47 10.31
N THR A 269 -9.98 18.89 10.35
CA THR A 269 -11.18 19.56 10.86
C THR A 269 -11.86 18.83 12.02
N SER A 270 -11.42 17.63 12.40
CA SER A 270 -11.91 16.99 13.61
C SER A 270 -11.16 17.57 14.82
N PRO A 271 -11.82 18.21 15.77
CA PRO A 271 -11.22 18.46 17.07
C PRO A 271 -10.72 17.13 17.64
N SER A 272 -9.53 17.13 18.23
CA SER A 272 -9.01 15.99 18.96
C SER A 272 -10.11 15.48 19.92
N PRO A 273 -10.24 14.16 20.17
CA PRO A 273 -11.14 13.68 21.22
C PRO A 273 -10.91 14.34 22.57
N ARG A 274 -9.76 15.00 22.77
CA ARG A 274 -9.47 15.84 23.95
C ARG A 274 -10.13 17.22 23.92
N ASP A 275 -10.54 17.70 22.72
CA ASP A 275 -11.16 19.03 22.56
C ASP A 275 -12.69 18.96 22.66
N ILE A 276 -13.28 17.76 22.79
CA ILE A 276 -14.73 17.54 22.97
C ILE A 276 -15.12 17.51 24.46
N SER A 277 -14.15 17.57 25.38
CA SER A 277 -14.38 17.63 26.84
C SER A 277 -14.32 19.06 27.33
N GLY A 278 -15.21 19.91 26.84
CA GLY A 278 -15.48 21.24 27.34
C GLY A 278 -16.93 21.36 27.82
#